data_64492e91b9c295faacc3df4593e85200
#
_entry.id   64492e91b9c295faacc3df4593e85200
#
_cell.length_a   1.000
_cell.length_b   1.000
_cell.length_c   1.000
_cell.angle_alpha   90.00
_cell.angle_beta   90.00
_cell.angle_gamma   90.00
#
_symmetry.space_group_name_H-M   'P 1'
#
loop_
_entity.id
_entity.type
_entity.pdbx_description
1 polymer ?
#
loop_
_entity_poly.entity_id
_entity_poly.type
_entity_poly.pdbx_seq_one_letter_code
_entity_poly.pdbx_strand_id
1 'polypeptide(L)'
;MKKLFAVLLVCISALAPVLGAAERIAVVDLERVFREYYKSRIAEENLRTQGETYRAYLLQLNDQRAKLIEAVRKAKFDAQSYALSAAEREKAERKAAELEAQLNEKTSEIKLYAESSGKSLRELERKKRAEIMEDIRKCIRRRAAAEGYLYIFDSSGRTMNKQPAILVFPDSCDITKVVIEDLNRTAVKPHPPKPVSKP
;
A
#
# COMPACT_ATOMS: atom_id res chain seq x y z
N MET A 1 -29.23 73.99 13.32
CA MET A 1 -29.41 73.00 12.27
C MET A 1 -28.12 72.37 11.83
N LYS A 2 -26.97 73.04 11.76
CA LYS A 2 -25.67 72.40 11.34
C LYS A 2 -25.09 71.35 12.32
N LYS A 3 -25.40 71.44 13.64
CA LYS A 3 -24.90 70.45 14.63
C LYS A 3 -25.73 69.16 14.68
N LEU A 4 -26.98 69.19 14.28
CA LEU A 4 -27.80 67.98 14.19
C LEU A 4 -27.43 67.10 12.99
N PHE A 5 -26.95 67.67 11.90
CA PHE A 5 -26.51 66.95 10.70
C PHE A 5 -25.19 66.19 10.92
N ALA A 6 -24.30 66.72 11.75
CA ALA A 6 -23.02 66.09 12.08
C ALA A 6 -23.19 64.81 12.94
N VAL A 7 -24.20 64.79 13.85
CA VAL A 7 -24.49 63.63 14.71
C VAL A 7 -25.15 62.51 13.91
N LEU A 8 -25.97 62.83 12.87
CA LEU A 8 -26.61 61.83 12.03
C LEU A 8 -25.59 61.09 11.09
N LEU A 9 -24.53 61.81 10.67
CA LEU A 9 -23.51 61.24 9.80
C LEU A 9 -22.57 60.24 10.52
N VAL A 10 -22.36 60.43 11.85
CA VAL A 10 -21.52 59.55 12.67
C VAL A 10 -22.23 58.23 13.03
N CYS A 11 -23.57 58.22 13.08
CA CYS A 11 -24.33 56.99 13.39
C CYS A 11 -24.46 56.03 12.21
N ILE A 12 -24.28 56.49 10.96
CA ILE A 12 -24.39 55.64 9.78
C ILE A 12 -23.10 54.85 9.52
N SER A 13 -21.95 55.28 10.03
CA SER A 13 -20.66 54.55 9.89
C SER A 13 -20.49 53.34 10.81
N ALA A 14 -21.41 53.13 11.78
CA ALA A 14 -21.33 52.01 12.72
C ALA A 14 -22.07 50.75 12.28
N LEU A 15 -22.78 50.77 11.14
CA LEU A 15 -23.42 49.61 10.55
C LEU A 15 -22.54 49.03 9.41
N ALA A 16 -21.25 48.76 9.74
CA ALA A 16 -20.52 47.85 8.86
C ALA A 16 -21.24 46.51 8.93
N PRO A 17 -21.73 45.93 7.78
CA PRO A 17 -22.25 44.58 7.83
C PRO A 17 -21.11 43.72 8.35
N VAL A 18 -21.34 43.03 9.46
CA VAL A 18 -20.56 41.85 9.80
C VAL A 18 -20.86 40.86 8.67
N LEU A 19 -20.10 40.98 7.57
CA LEU A 19 -20.03 39.90 6.59
C LEU A 19 -19.45 38.73 7.40
N GLY A 20 -20.35 37.89 7.91
CA GLY A 20 -19.99 36.60 8.47
C GLY A 20 -19.06 35.98 7.45
N ALA A 21 -17.82 35.73 7.83
CA ALA A 21 -16.88 35.04 6.98
C ALA A 21 -17.59 33.76 6.58
N ALA A 22 -18.03 33.68 5.31
CA ALA A 22 -18.68 32.48 4.81
C ALA A 22 -17.76 31.31 5.12
N GLU A 23 -18.26 30.36 5.88
CA GLU A 23 -17.48 29.18 6.28
C GLU A 23 -16.93 28.53 5.01
N ARG A 24 -15.61 28.59 4.83
CA ARG A 24 -14.97 28.03 3.64
C ARG A 24 -14.89 26.52 3.80
N ILE A 25 -15.65 25.83 2.94
CA ILE A 25 -15.68 24.37 2.86
C ILE A 25 -14.94 23.95 1.59
N ALA A 26 -14.14 22.89 1.68
CA ALA A 26 -13.53 22.27 0.53
C ALA A 26 -13.83 20.77 0.50
N VAL A 27 -13.60 20.17 -0.66
CA VAL A 27 -13.75 18.74 -0.92
C VAL A 27 -12.47 18.21 -1.54
N VAL A 28 -12.06 17.01 -1.18
CA VAL A 28 -10.88 16.34 -1.71
C VAL A 28 -11.18 14.86 -1.96
N ASP A 29 -10.81 14.35 -3.12
CA ASP A 29 -10.83 12.91 -3.44
C ASP A 29 -9.55 12.26 -2.92
N LEU A 30 -9.60 11.69 -1.69
CA LEU A 30 -8.44 11.05 -1.06
C LEU A 30 -7.98 9.81 -1.83
N GLU A 31 -8.86 9.07 -2.47
CA GLU A 31 -8.49 7.90 -3.28
C GLU A 31 -7.66 8.33 -4.49
N ARG A 32 -8.09 9.38 -5.18
CA ARG A 32 -7.36 9.97 -6.30
C ARG A 32 -6.02 10.57 -5.86
N VAL A 33 -6.00 11.33 -4.76
CA VAL A 33 -4.77 11.90 -4.19
C VAL A 33 -3.77 10.78 -3.86
N PHE A 34 -4.23 9.73 -3.18
CA PHE A 34 -3.38 8.59 -2.84
C PHE A 34 -2.81 7.91 -4.11
N ARG A 35 -3.63 7.65 -5.11
CA ARG A 35 -3.22 7.00 -6.35
C ARG A 35 -2.22 7.83 -7.16
N GLU A 36 -2.39 9.17 -7.20
CA GLU A 36 -1.56 10.06 -8.00
C GLU A 36 -0.33 10.61 -7.26
N TYR A 37 -0.20 10.33 -5.95
CA TYR A 37 0.96 10.72 -5.17
C TYR A 37 2.16 9.84 -5.54
N TYR A 38 3.32 10.46 -5.87
CA TYR A 38 4.50 9.72 -6.35
C TYR A 38 5.01 8.67 -5.36
N LYS A 39 4.89 8.91 -4.04
CA LYS A 39 5.30 7.93 -3.02
C LYS A 39 4.43 6.67 -3.03
N SER A 40 3.17 6.74 -3.43
CA SER A 40 2.31 5.57 -3.58
C SER A 40 2.84 4.63 -4.67
N ARG A 41 3.25 5.19 -5.81
CA ARG A 41 3.85 4.41 -6.91
C ARG A 41 5.18 3.76 -6.50
N ILE A 42 6.02 4.49 -5.74
CA ILE A 42 7.28 3.93 -5.20
C ILE A 42 6.98 2.80 -4.21
N ALA A 43 5.99 2.98 -3.33
CA ALA A 43 5.60 1.96 -2.36
C ALA A 43 5.05 0.70 -3.04
N GLU A 44 4.21 0.87 -4.07
CA GLU A 44 3.67 -0.23 -4.87
C GLU A 44 4.77 -1.03 -5.59
N GLU A 45 5.72 -0.33 -6.22
CA GLU A 45 6.87 -0.97 -6.87
C GLU A 45 7.75 -1.75 -5.88
N ASN A 46 8.01 -1.18 -4.70
CA ASN A 46 8.77 -1.87 -3.66
C ASN A 46 8.03 -3.12 -3.15
N LEU A 47 6.72 -3.04 -2.95
CA LEU A 47 5.88 -4.18 -2.55
C LEU A 47 5.88 -5.27 -3.63
N ARG A 48 5.77 -4.88 -4.90
CA ARG A 48 5.83 -5.79 -6.04
C ARG A 48 7.17 -6.53 -6.08
N THR A 49 8.27 -5.81 -6.00
CA THR A 49 9.63 -6.39 -6.01
C THR A 49 9.84 -7.35 -4.84
N GLN A 50 9.40 -6.95 -3.64
CA GLN A 50 9.47 -7.82 -2.47
C GLN A 50 8.61 -9.08 -2.63
N GLY A 51 7.41 -8.95 -3.18
CA GLY A 51 6.53 -10.08 -3.47
C GLY A 51 7.12 -11.04 -4.53
N GLU A 52 7.77 -10.51 -5.55
CA GLU A 52 8.48 -11.30 -6.57
C GLU A 52 9.65 -12.08 -5.95
N THR A 53 10.42 -11.45 -5.06
CA THR A 53 11.51 -12.11 -4.32
C THR A 53 11.00 -13.27 -3.48
N TYR A 54 9.91 -13.08 -2.73
CA TYR A 54 9.30 -14.15 -1.95
C TYR A 54 8.77 -15.29 -2.82
N ARG A 55 8.15 -14.95 -3.95
CA ARG A 55 7.65 -15.95 -4.91
C ARG A 55 8.78 -16.75 -5.52
N ALA A 56 9.88 -16.11 -5.93
CA ALA A 56 11.03 -16.79 -6.51
C ALA A 56 11.64 -17.80 -5.54
N TYR A 57 11.78 -17.43 -4.27
CA TYR A 57 12.29 -18.36 -3.25
C TYR A 57 11.33 -19.52 -2.97
N LEU A 58 10.02 -19.28 -2.93
CA LEU A 58 9.01 -20.34 -2.81
C LEU A 58 9.07 -21.32 -3.98
N LEU A 59 9.31 -20.84 -5.20
CA LEU A 59 9.51 -21.71 -6.37
C LEU A 59 10.73 -22.59 -6.20
N GLN A 60 11.85 -22.03 -5.72
CA GLN A 60 13.06 -22.80 -5.44
C GLN A 60 12.84 -23.89 -4.38
N LEU A 61 12.14 -23.58 -3.28
CA LEU A 61 11.80 -24.55 -2.25
C LEU A 61 10.89 -25.67 -2.77
N ASN A 62 9.92 -25.32 -3.63
CA ASN A 62 9.04 -26.31 -4.25
C ASN A 62 9.78 -27.23 -5.25
N ASP A 63 10.77 -26.70 -6.00
CA ASP A 63 11.64 -27.54 -6.85
C ASP A 63 12.45 -28.54 -6.01
N GLN A 64 13.01 -28.09 -4.88
CA GLN A 64 13.71 -28.99 -3.94
C GLN A 64 12.78 -30.07 -3.40
N ARG A 65 11.55 -29.71 -3.02
CA ARG A 65 10.53 -30.68 -2.58
C ARG A 65 10.20 -31.68 -3.67
N ALA A 66 10.03 -31.24 -4.92
CA ALA A 66 9.75 -32.11 -6.05
C ALA A 66 10.86 -33.14 -6.25
N LYS A 67 12.12 -32.75 -6.15
CA LYS A 67 13.28 -33.66 -6.23
C LYS A 67 13.29 -34.69 -5.08
N LEU A 68 12.90 -34.27 -3.87
CA LEU A 68 12.77 -35.17 -2.72
C LEU A 68 11.65 -36.21 -2.95
N ILE A 69 10.51 -35.80 -3.51
CA ILE A 69 9.39 -36.70 -3.86
C ILE A 69 9.87 -37.81 -4.82
N GLU A 70 10.59 -37.42 -5.87
CA GLU A 70 11.13 -38.40 -6.83
C GLU A 70 12.17 -39.33 -6.20
N ALA A 71 13.03 -38.79 -5.32
CA ALA A 71 14.03 -39.61 -4.59
C ALA A 71 13.37 -40.62 -3.64
N VAL A 72 12.32 -40.21 -2.92
CA VAL A 72 11.52 -41.12 -2.06
C VAL A 72 10.87 -42.21 -2.90
N ARG A 73 10.26 -41.84 -4.02
CA ARG A 73 9.59 -42.79 -4.92
C ARG A 73 10.56 -43.84 -5.42
N LYS A 74 11.76 -43.41 -5.86
CA LYS A 74 12.81 -44.30 -6.31
C LYS A 74 13.29 -45.25 -5.19
N ALA A 75 13.59 -44.69 -4.02
CA ALA A 75 14.05 -45.54 -2.90
C ALA A 75 13.00 -46.56 -2.45
N LYS A 76 11.72 -46.22 -2.46
CA LYS A 76 10.62 -47.15 -2.17
C LYS A 76 10.49 -48.24 -3.24
N PHE A 77 10.65 -47.87 -4.51
CA PHE A 77 10.65 -48.84 -5.62
C PHE A 77 11.82 -49.82 -5.46
N ASP A 78 13.01 -49.35 -5.18
CA ASP A 78 14.21 -50.18 -4.97
C ASP A 78 14.02 -51.11 -3.76
N ALA A 79 13.42 -50.65 -2.67
CA ALA A 79 13.12 -51.46 -1.48
C ALA A 79 12.17 -52.62 -1.74
N GLN A 80 11.30 -52.50 -2.76
CA GLN A 80 10.33 -53.53 -3.16
C GLN A 80 10.82 -54.40 -4.33
N SER A 81 11.98 -54.12 -4.90
CA SER A 81 12.48 -54.80 -6.11
C SER A 81 13.00 -56.19 -5.79
N TYR A 82 12.41 -57.22 -6.44
CA TYR A 82 12.90 -58.62 -6.36
C TYR A 82 14.23 -58.82 -7.09
N ALA A 83 14.67 -57.89 -7.92
CA ALA A 83 15.96 -57.93 -8.57
C ALA A 83 17.14 -57.58 -7.63
N LEU A 84 16.87 -57.01 -6.46
CA LEU A 84 17.86 -56.65 -5.46
C LEU A 84 17.98 -57.71 -4.36
N SER A 85 19.17 -57.88 -3.80
CA SER A 85 19.41 -58.73 -2.64
C SER A 85 18.64 -58.18 -1.38
N ALA A 86 18.42 -59.05 -0.40
CA ALA A 86 17.75 -58.64 0.84
C ALA A 86 18.45 -57.46 1.53
N ALA A 87 19.79 -57.45 1.56
CA ALA A 87 20.60 -56.39 2.16
C ALA A 87 20.46 -55.05 1.40
N GLU A 88 20.35 -55.09 0.08
CA GLU A 88 20.15 -53.89 -0.75
C GLU A 88 18.74 -53.33 -0.59
N ARG A 89 17.73 -54.18 -0.49
CA ARG A 89 16.36 -53.74 -0.17
C ARG A 89 16.25 -53.09 1.19
N GLU A 90 16.85 -53.67 2.23
CA GLU A 90 16.90 -53.07 3.57
C GLU A 90 17.57 -51.70 3.55
N LYS A 91 18.71 -51.55 2.84
CA LYS A 91 19.36 -50.25 2.64
C LYS A 91 18.49 -49.24 1.94
N ALA A 92 17.76 -49.67 0.89
CA ALA A 92 16.82 -48.80 0.20
C ALA A 92 15.65 -48.38 1.06
N GLU A 93 15.12 -49.26 1.92
CA GLU A 93 14.08 -48.97 2.89
C GLU A 93 14.54 -47.88 3.93
N ARG A 94 15.73 -48.06 4.50
CA ARG A 94 16.31 -47.04 5.40
C ARG A 94 16.49 -45.72 4.69
N LYS A 95 16.93 -45.72 3.44
CA LYS A 95 17.08 -44.52 2.62
C LYS A 95 15.74 -43.86 2.30
N ALA A 96 14.69 -44.63 2.06
CA ALA A 96 13.34 -44.13 1.85
C ALA A 96 12.84 -43.40 3.12
N ALA A 97 13.01 -44.01 4.30
CA ALA A 97 12.60 -43.39 5.57
C ALA A 97 13.35 -42.07 5.85
N GLU A 98 14.66 -42.01 5.58
CA GLU A 98 15.45 -40.78 5.71
C GLU A 98 14.94 -39.68 4.77
N LEU A 99 14.69 -40.03 3.49
CA LEU A 99 14.17 -39.05 2.50
C LEU A 99 12.76 -38.60 2.81
N GLU A 100 11.91 -39.44 3.38
CA GLU A 100 10.57 -39.04 3.84
C GLU A 100 10.65 -38.02 4.99
N ALA A 101 11.57 -38.21 5.94
CA ALA A 101 11.80 -37.25 7.00
C ALA A 101 12.23 -35.88 6.43
N GLN A 102 13.16 -35.88 5.46
CA GLN A 102 13.59 -34.66 4.77
C GLN A 102 12.46 -33.99 3.98
N LEU A 103 11.59 -34.80 3.33
CA LEU A 103 10.40 -34.30 2.59
C LEU A 103 9.40 -33.63 3.54
N ASN A 104 9.16 -34.20 4.70
CA ASN A 104 8.29 -33.64 5.73
C ASN A 104 8.85 -32.33 6.28
N GLU A 105 10.14 -32.27 6.56
CA GLU A 105 10.83 -31.05 6.98
C GLU A 105 10.72 -29.96 5.93
N LYS A 106 11.04 -30.29 4.64
CA LYS A 106 10.93 -29.35 3.53
C LYS A 106 9.50 -28.83 3.32
N THR A 107 8.52 -29.70 3.49
CA THR A 107 7.09 -29.31 3.40
C THR A 107 6.70 -28.32 4.51
N SER A 108 7.20 -28.55 5.72
CA SER A 108 7.01 -27.65 6.86
C SER A 108 7.71 -26.30 6.65
N GLU A 109 8.94 -26.32 6.13
CA GLU A 109 9.70 -25.11 5.77
C GLU A 109 8.92 -24.24 4.76
N ILE A 110 8.40 -24.87 3.69
CA ILE A 110 7.61 -24.16 2.67
C ILE A 110 6.38 -23.50 3.29
N LYS A 111 5.66 -24.22 4.15
CA LYS A 111 4.46 -23.68 4.83
C LYS A 111 4.80 -22.48 5.70
N LEU A 112 5.80 -22.60 6.55
CA LEU A 112 6.24 -21.53 7.46
C LEU A 112 6.72 -20.30 6.68
N TYR A 113 7.50 -20.52 5.63
CA TYR A 113 7.98 -19.42 4.80
C TYR A 113 6.84 -18.70 4.06
N ALA A 114 5.87 -19.44 3.49
CA ALA A 114 4.71 -18.84 2.84
C ALA A 114 3.86 -18.00 3.80
N GLU A 115 3.63 -18.49 5.01
CA GLU A 115 2.89 -17.79 6.05
C GLU A 115 3.62 -16.52 6.52
N SER A 116 4.92 -16.65 6.83
CA SER A 116 5.72 -15.53 7.34
C SER A 116 5.94 -14.45 6.28
N SER A 117 6.25 -14.82 5.04
CA SER A 117 6.43 -13.87 3.94
C SER A 117 5.13 -13.16 3.58
N GLY A 118 4.00 -13.88 3.56
CA GLY A 118 2.69 -13.28 3.37
C GLY A 118 2.30 -12.30 4.48
N LYS A 119 2.63 -12.61 5.74
CA LYS A 119 2.43 -11.69 6.88
C LYS A 119 3.31 -10.44 6.74
N SER A 120 4.58 -10.62 6.45
CA SER A 120 5.54 -9.52 6.29
C SER A 120 5.13 -8.56 5.17
N LEU A 121 4.65 -9.09 4.03
CA LEU A 121 4.20 -8.26 2.92
C LEU A 121 2.96 -7.41 3.29
N ARG A 122 1.97 -8.01 3.98
CA ARG A 122 0.79 -7.27 4.46
C ARG A 122 1.15 -6.19 5.50
N GLU A 123 2.08 -6.48 6.39
CA GLU A 123 2.55 -5.50 7.38
C GLU A 123 3.27 -4.33 6.72
N LEU A 124 4.12 -4.61 5.73
CA LEU A 124 4.82 -3.60 4.94
C LEU A 124 3.82 -2.71 4.18
N GLU A 125 2.83 -3.32 3.52
CA GLU A 125 1.75 -2.60 2.82
C GLU A 125 1.00 -1.66 3.75
N ARG A 126 0.55 -2.19 4.90
CA ARG A 126 -0.17 -1.40 5.92
C ARG A 126 0.66 -0.22 6.43
N LYS A 127 1.95 -0.47 6.71
CA LYS A 127 2.88 0.57 7.17
C LYS A 127 3.05 1.66 6.10
N LYS A 128 3.32 1.27 4.85
CA LYS A 128 3.50 2.21 3.74
C LYS A 128 2.24 3.03 3.46
N ARG A 129 1.07 2.39 3.48
CA ARG A 129 -0.20 3.09 3.33
C ARG A 129 -0.43 4.11 4.45
N ALA A 130 -0.12 3.76 5.71
CA ALA A 130 -0.26 4.67 6.84
C ALA A 130 0.69 5.88 6.72
N GLU A 131 1.97 5.67 6.35
CA GLU A 131 2.95 6.74 6.12
C GLU A 131 2.47 7.71 5.03
N ILE A 132 2.00 7.18 3.90
CA ILE A 132 1.50 7.98 2.77
C ILE A 132 0.26 8.78 3.17
N MET A 133 -0.70 8.14 3.85
CA MET A 133 -1.91 8.83 4.32
C MET A 133 -1.60 9.94 5.32
N GLU A 134 -0.57 9.78 6.15
CA GLU A 134 -0.15 10.85 7.07
C GLU A 134 0.49 12.03 6.30
N ASP A 135 1.28 11.77 5.28
CA ASP A 135 1.81 12.82 4.39
C ASP A 135 0.68 13.61 3.72
N ILE A 136 -0.33 12.91 3.19
CA ILE A 136 -1.51 13.50 2.57
C ILE A 136 -2.27 14.38 3.58
N ARG A 137 -2.55 13.86 4.79
CA ARG A 137 -3.22 14.62 5.84
C ARG A 137 -2.44 15.88 6.25
N LYS A 138 -1.11 15.80 6.36
CA LYS A 138 -0.25 16.95 6.64
C LYS A 138 -0.35 18.00 5.53
N CYS A 139 -0.37 17.58 4.26
CA CYS A 139 -0.54 18.50 3.14
C CYS A 139 -1.89 19.20 3.18
N ILE A 140 -2.97 18.44 3.40
CA ILE A 140 -4.33 18.97 3.50
C ILE A 140 -4.45 19.98 4.67
N ARG A 141 -3.92 19.65 5.86
CA ARG A 141 -3.93 20.57 7.02
C ARG A 141 -3.20 21.89 6.73
N ARG A 142 -2.04 21.82 6.06
CA ARG A 142 -1.32 23.05 5.65
C ARG A 142 -2.13 23.88 4.67
N ARG A 143 -2.79 23.23 3.69
CA ARG A 143 -3.66 23.92 2.72
C ARG A 143 -4.87 24.54 3.42
N ALA A 144 -5.51 23.81 4.32
CA ALA A 144 -6.63 24.32 5.12
C ALA A 144 -6.25 25.61 5.87
N ALA A 145 -5.10 25.61 6.56
CA ALA A 145 -4.62 26.78 7.29
C ALA A 145 -4.27 27.95 6.36
N ALA A 146 -3.65 27.70 5.21
CA ALA A 146 -3.26 28.74 4.26
C ALA A 146 -4.46 29.41 3.57
N GLU A 147 -5.50 28.64 3.24
CA GLU A 147 -6.67 29.11 2.50
C GLU A 147 -7.87 29.44 3.41
N GLY A 148 -7.77 29.19 4.71
CA GLY A 148 -8.84 29.45 5.68
C GLY A 148 -10.04 28.49 5.54
N TYR A 149 -9.83 27.25 5.10
CA TYR A 149 -10.88 26.25 5.12
C TYR A 149 -11.17 25.77 6.53
N LEU A 150 -12.43 25.83 6.94
CA LEU A 150 -12.88 25.30 8.24
C LEU A 150 -13.16 23.80 8.18
N TYR A 151 -13.66 23.32 7.04
CA TYR A 151 -13.98 21.91 6.81
C TYR A 151 -13.43 21.47 5.47
N ILE A 152 -12.84 20.25 5.45
CA ILE A 152 -12.45 19.56 4.21
C ILE A 152 -13.02 18.16 4.28
N PHE A 153 -13.89 17.81 3.33
CA PHE A 153 -14.55 16.53 3.27
C PHE A 153 -13.91 15.63 2.19
N ASP A 154 -13.90 14.31 2.46
CA ASP A 154 -13.47 13.32 1.50
C ASP A 154 -14.62 12.93 0.56
N SER A 155 -14.49 13.26 -0.73
CA SER A 155 -15.48 12.89 -1.76
C SER A 155 -15.35 11.44 -2.24
N SER A 156 -14.21 10.78 -1.99
CA SER A 156 -14.03 9.37 -2.33
C SER A 156 -14.71 8.44 -1.32
N GLY A 157 -15.09 8.96 -0.15
CA GLY A 157 -15.72 8.20 0.92
C GLY A 157 -17.06 7.58 0.48
N ARG A 158 -17.26 6.32 0.89
CA ARG A 158 -18.51 5.58 0.61
C ARG A 158 -19.19 5.19 1.90
N THR A 159 -20.51 5.26 1.86
CA THR A 159 -21.37 4.74 2.94
C THR A 159 -21.30 3.20 3.01
N MET A 160 -21.86 2.60 4.07
CA MET A 160 -21.97 1.15 4.17
C MET A 160 -22.70 0.49 2.99
N ASN A 161 -23.64 1.22 2.36
CA ASN A 161 -24.36 0.79 1.16
C ASN A 161 -23.60 1.09 -0.15
N LYS A 162 -22.29 1.40 -0.07
CA LYS A 162 -21.42 1.71 -1.21
C LYS A 162 -21.83 2.95 -2.02
N GLN A 163 -22.73 3.78 -1.50
CA GLN A 163 -23.07 5.06 -2.12
C GLN A 163 -22.03 6.12 -1.75
N PRO A 164 -21.76 7.12 -2.64
CA PRO A 164 -20.90 8.24 -2.29
C PRO A 164 -21.40 8.93 -1.01
N ALA A 165 -20.47 9.28 -0.11
CA ALA A 165 -20.81 10.01 1.11
C ALA A 165 -21.20 11.46 0.81
N ILE A 166 -20.60 12.04 -0.23
CA ILE A 166 -20.93 13.37 -0.76
C ILE A 166 -21.48 13.19 -2.17
N LEU A 167 -22.76 13.56 -2.37
CA LEU A 167 -23.43 13.33 -3.64
C LEU A 167 -23.19 14.44 -4.66
N VAL A 168 -23.17 15.70 -4.20
CA VAL A 168 -23.03 16.89 -5.06
C VAL A 168 -22.20 17.94 -4.35
N PHE A 169 -21.30 18.57 -5.05
CA PHE A 169 -20.56 19.76 -4.62
C PHE A 169 -20.12 20.57 -5.85
N PRO A 170 -19.93 21.89 -5.71
CA PRO A 170 -19.42 22.73 -6.80
C PRO A 170 -17.94 22.42 -7.09
N ASP A 171 -17.53 22.46 -8.36
CA ASP A 171 -16.13 22.27 -8.78
C ASP A 171 -15.18 23.27 -8.08
N SER A 172 -15.65 24.45 -7.74
CA SER A 172 -14.89 25.47 -7.03
C SER A 172 -14.48 25.06 -5.62
N CYS A 173 -15.14 24.08 -5.03
CA CYS A 173 -14.80 23.52 -3.72
C CYS A 173 -13.80 22.35 -3.82
N ASP A 174 -13.55 21.79 -5.02
CA ASP A 174 -12.63 20.67 -5.20
C ASP A 174 -11.16 21.10 -5.20
N ILE A 175 -10.44 20.72 -4.15
CA ILE A 175 -9.01 21.00 -4.00
C ILE A 175 -8.11 19.82 -4.35
N THR A 176 -8.68 18.73 -4.89
CA THR A 176 -7.95 17.47 -5.18
C THR A 176 -6.69 17.71 -6.00
N LYS A 177 -6.85 18.42 -7.14
CA LYS A 177 -5.72 18.70 -8.05
C LYS A 177 -4.61 19.49 -7.37
N VAL A 178 -4.97 20.51 -6.61
CA VAL A 178 -4.00 21.38 -5.91
C VAL A 178 -3.25 20.60 -4.83
N VAL A 179 -3.92 19.72 -4.10
CA VAL A 179 -3.30 18.83 -3.11
C VAL A 179 -2.32 17.87 -3.78
N ILE A 180 -2.67 17.28 -4.93
CA ILE A 180 -1.78 16.41 -5.72
C ILE A 180 -0.54 17.18 -6.19
N GLU A 181 -0.70 18.39 -6.69
CA GLU A 181 0.41 19.26 -7.11
C GLU A 181 1.34 19.60 -5.95
N ASP A 182 0.80 19.95 -4.79
CA ASP A 182 1.57 20.25 -3.58
C ASP A 182 2.38 19.04 -3.10
N LEU A 183 1.77 17.86 -3.07
CA LEU A 183 2.43 16.61 -2.68
C LEU A 183 3.54 16.21 -3.65
N ASN A 184 3.32 16.43 -4.94
CA ASN A 184 4.26 16.03 -5.98
C ASN A 184 5.32 17.11 -6.29
N ARG A 185 5.24 18.31 -5.69
CA ARG A 185 6.20 19.41 -5.92
C ARG A 185 7.63 19.01 -5.58
N THR A 186 7.82 18.19 -4.55
CA THR A 186 9.13 17.69 -4.10
C THR A 186 9.51 16.34 -4.73
N ALA A 187 8.68 15.84 -5.65
CA ALA A 187 9.03 14.62 -6.38
C ALA A 187 10.32 14.85 -7.16
N VAL A 188 11.39 14.23 -6.72
CA VAL A 188 12.61 14.15 -7.53
C VAL A 188 12.21 13.43 -8.81
N LYS A 189 12.34 14.10 -9.96
CA LYS A 189 12.13 13.45 -11.26
C LYS A 189 12.97 12.17 -11.25
N PRO A 190 12.38 11.00 -11.57
CA PRO A 190 13.15 9.75 -11.59
C PRO A 190 14.38 9.99 -12.46
N HIS A 191 15.56 9.83 -11.87
CA HIS A 191 16.77 9.83 -12.67
C HIS A 191 16.69 8.61 -13.59
N PRO A 192 16.84 8.75 -14.91
CA PRO A 192 16.83 7.58 -15.79
C PRO A 192 17.89 6.59 -15.26
N PRO A 193 17.58 5.28 -15.23
CA PRO A 193 18.52 4.30 -14.75
C PRO A 193 19.85 4.47 -15.53
N LYS A 194 20.96 4.59 -14.79
CA LYS A 194 22.28 4.62 -15.41
C LYS A 194 22.41 3.37 -16.28
N PRO A 195 22.84 3.48 -17.55
CA PRO A 195 23.07 2.32 -18.37
C PRO A 195 24.05 1.40 -17.65
N VAL A 196 23.62 0.16 -17.42
CA VAL A 196 24.46 -0.89 -16.86
C VAL A 196 25.58 -1.10 -17.86
N SER A 197 26.81 -0.73 -17.50
CA SER A 197 27.99 -1.07 -18.29
C SER A 197 28.06 -2.59 -18.34
N LYS A 198 27.91 -3.13 -19.55
CA LYS A 198 28.15 -4.56 -19.78
C LYS A 198 29.60 -4.88 -19.45
N PRO A 199 29.86 -6.06 -18.84
CA PRO A 199 31.20 -6.55 -18.59
C PRO A 199 31.97 -6.78 -19.88
#